data_d2664c8d96ae7b1beee529fb41986c64
#
_entry.id   d2664c8d96ae7b1beee529fb41986c64
#
_cell.length_a   1.000
_cell.length_b   1.000
_cell.length_c   1.000
_cell.angle_alpha   90.00
_cell.angle_beta   90.00
_cell.angle_gamma   90.00
#
_symmetry.space_group_name_H-M   'P 1'
#
loop_
_entity.id
_entity.type
_entity.pdbx_description
1 polymer ?
#
loop_
_entity_poly.entity_id
_entity_poly.type
_entity_poly.pdbx_seq_one_letter_code
_entity_poly.pdbx_strand_id
1 'polypeptide(L)'
;MKTGVEALPRQFGGKLNRTFLSRTANIEGLFFDNFSVFPKSLQEEILSHDTKAKIADRDPYRDLKMWFGNSDAKELLDKILYTDSKTYLQELLMKQDKMSMAASIESRVPFLDHKLVELTSRMPVSMKLRGRTTKWILREAMKGLLPAVILDRPKMGFPVPIDKWLRTDHRHLVDEFVLGERTLKRGIFEKEALQKLSERHMNGENNADKLFFLINFEIWQRQALEHETVDLS
;
A
#
# COMPACT_ATOMS: atom_id res chain seq x y z
N MET A 1 24.15 2.30 -11.49
CA MET A 1 24.86 1.84 -10.27
C MET A 1 23.93 0.81 -9.62
N LYS A 2 24.31 -0.46 -9.62
CA LYS A 2 23.59 -1.51 -8.87
C LYS A 2 23.74 -1.19 -7.40
N THR A 3 22.65 -1.12 -6.67
CA THR A 3 22.65 -0.83 -5.24
C THR A 3 23.40 -1.95 -4.51
N GLY A 4 24.28 -1.60 -3.55
CA GLY A 4 25.16 -2.54 -2.83
C GLY A 4 24.46 -3.65 -2.02
N VAL A 5 23.15 -3.78 -2.12
CA VAL A 5 22.30 -4.80 -1.49
C VAL A 5 22.33 -6.14 -2.25
N GLU A 6 22.67 -6.13 -3.56
CA GLU A 6 22.78 -7.37 -4.36
C GLU A 6 24.01 -8.25 -3.96
N ALA A 7 24.93 -7.69 -3.19
CA ALA A 7 26.14 -8.38 -2.74
C ALA A 7 26.01 -9.07 -1.36
N LEU A 8 24.85 -8.97 -0.69
CA LEU A 8 24.62 -9.56 0.63
C LEU A 8 24.10 -11.01 0.53
N PRO A 9 24.52 -11.91 1.47
CA PRO A 9 24.07 -13.30 1.47
C PRO A 9 22.53 -13.40 1.44
N ARG A 10 21.99 -14.36 0.68
CA ARG A 10 20.55 -14.60 0.50
C ARG A 10 19.72 -14.63 1.78
N GLN A 11 20.30 -14.97 2.92
CA GLN A 11 19.63 -15.01 4.23
C GLN A 11 19.21 -13.61 4.74
N PHE A 12 19.90 -12.54 4.35
CA PHE A 12 19.60 -11.15 4.74
C PHE A 12 18.83 -10.40 3.68
N GLY A 13 18.92 -10.82 2.42
CA GLY A 13 18.34 -10.12 1.27
C GLY A 13 16.81 -9.97 1.34
N GLY A 14 16.09 -10.99 1.81
CA GLY A 14 14.63 -10.95 1.90
C GLY A 14 14.06 -9.96 2.92
N LYS A 15 14.79 -9.69 4.01
CA LYS A 15 14.39 -8.67 5.00
C LYS A 15 14.79 -7.26 4.56
N LEU A 16 15.93 -7.11 3.89
CA LEU A 16 16.43 -5.83 3.39
C LEU A 16 15.66 -5.33 2.16
N ASN A 17 15.13 -6.23 1.32
CA ASN A 17 14.29 -5.87 0.16
C ASN A 17 12.97 -5.17 0.53
N ARG A 18 12.59 -5.17 1.81
CA ARG A 18 11.43 -4.42 2.33
C ARG A 18 11.83 -3.12 3.02
N THR A 19 13.11 -2.78 3.05
CA THR A 19 13.61 -1.55 3.67
C THR A 19 13.85 -0.49 2.60
N PHE A 20 13.89 0.78 3.02
CA PHE A 20 14.25 1.90 2.16
C PHE A 20 15.63 1.73 1.49
N LEU A 21 16.51 0.86 2.03
CA LEU A 21 17.86 0.61 1.51
C LEU A 21 17.85 -0.13 0.15
N SER A 22 16.79 -0.85 -0.16
CA SER A 22 16.63 -1.54 -1.45
C SER A 22 15.98 -0.70 -2.53
N ARG A 23 15.48 0.50 -2.17
CA ARG A 23 14.76 1.38 -3.08
C ARG A 23 15.69 2.36 -3.76
N THR A 24 15.34 2.76 -4.96
CA THR A 24 16.04 3.87 -5.63
C THR A 24 15.91 5.13 -4.80
N ALA A 25 17.02 5.83 -4.56
CA ALA A 25 17.07 7.04 -3.72
C ALA A 25 16.48 8.26 -4.46
N ASN A 26 15.25 8.14 -4.92
CA ASN A 26 14.47 9.22 -5.53
C ASN A 26 13.05 9.22 -4.96
N ILE A 27 12.25 10.24 -5.29
CA ILE A 27 10.89 10.39 -4.77
C ILE A 27 9.97 9.23 -5.20
N GLU A 28 10.15 8.68 -6.39
CA GLU A 28 9.36 7.56 -6.88
C GLU A 28 9.61 6.30 -6.05
N GLY A 29 10.87 5.90 -5.87
CA GLY A 29 11.21 4.70 -5.12
C GLY A 29 10.97 4.82 -3.61
N LEU A 30 11.16 6.01 -3.03
CA LEU A 30 11.04 6.19 -1.57
C LEU A 30 9.62 6.52 -1.12
N PHE A 31 8.84 7.20 -1.94
CA PHE A 31 7.51 7.65 -1.58
C PHE A 31 6.42 6.99 -2.42
N PHE A 32 6.43 7.08 -3.74
CA PHE A 32 5.34 6.56 -4.57
C PHE A 32 5.27 5.04 -4.53
N ASP A 33 6.40 4.34 -4.61
CA ASP A 33 6.46 2.88 -4.47
C ASP A 33 6.13 2.39 -3.06
N ASN A 34 6.13 3.28 -2.06
CA ASN A 34 5.83 2.88 -0.68
C ASN A 34 4.38 2.39 -0.51
N PHE A 35 3.47 2.89 -1.32
CA PHE A 35 2.05 2.51 -1.32
C PHE A 35 1.71 1.49 -2.41
N SER A 36 2.66 1.14 -3.26
CA SER A 36 2.45 0.18 -4.34
C SER A 36 2.61 -1.25 -3.83
N VAL A 37 1.57 -2.06 -4.01
CA VAL A 37 1.64 -3.51 -3.78
C VAL A 37 2.56 -4.16 -4.80
N PHE A 38 2.54 -3.67 -6.04
CA PHE A 38 3.42 -4.07 -7.13
C PHE A 38 4.27 -2.87 -7.58
N PRO A 39 5.48 -2.69 -7.02
CA PRO A 39 6.42 -1.69 -7.50
C PRO A 39 6.70 -1.87 -8.99
N LYS A 40 7.09 -0.80 -9.68
CA LYS A 40 7.27 -0.80 -11.13
C LYS A 40 8.12 -1.97 -11.64
N SER A 41 9.19 -2.31 -10.93
CA SER A 41 10.05 -3.45 -11.27
C SER A 41 9.32 -4.79 -11.24
N LEU A 42 8.39 -4.98 -10.32
CA LEU A 42 7.61 -6.20 -10.21
C LEU A 42 6.47 -6.22 -11.24
N GLN A 43 5.92 -5.05 -11.61
CA GLN A 43 4.94 -4.96 -12.70
C GLN A 43 5.54 -5.46 -14.01
N GLU A 44 6.81 -5.15 -14.29
CA GLU A 44 7.54 -5.64 -15.46
C GLU A 44 7.70 -7.17 -15.47
N GLU A 45 7.76 -7.80 -14.31
CA GLU A 45 7.86 -9.26 -14.18
C GLU A 45 6.50 -9.95 -14.32
N ILE A 46 5.43 -9.37 -13.75
CA ILE A 46 4.15 -10.07 -13.59
C ILE A 46 3.14 -9.79 -14.71
N LEU A 47 3.21 -8.62 -15.36
CA LEU A 47 2.29 -8.28 -16.44
C LEU A 47 2.69 -8.98 -17.74
N SER A 48 1.69 -9.45 -18.51
CA SER A 48 1.93 -10.02 -19.82
C SER A 48 2.49 -8.99 -20.81
N HIS A 49 3.14 -9.47 -21.85
CA HIS A 49 3.67 -8.62 -22.92
C HIS A 49 2.56 -7.74 -23.53
N ASP A 50 1.39 -8.31 -23.81
CA ASP A 50 0.27 -7.59 -24.41
C ASP A 50 -0.29 -6.51 -23.46
N THR A 51 -0.37 -6.82 -22.18
CA THR A 51 -0.80 -5.82 -21.17
C THR A 51 0.20 -4.69 -21.09
N LYS A 52 1.49 -4.99 -21.03
CA LYS A 52 2.56 -3.97 -21.03
C LYS A 52 2.48 -3.07 -22.26
N ALA A 53 2.27 -3.64 -23.44
CA ALA A 53 2.11 -2.87 -24.67
C ALA A 53 0.89 -1.92 -24.62
N LYS A 54 -0.24 -2.39 -24.08
CA LYS A 54 -1.48 -1.58 -23.96
C LYS A 54 -1.35 -0.41 -22.98
N ILE A 55 -0.46 -0.52 -21.99
CA ILE A 55 -0.26 0.51 -20.96
C ILE A 55 1.07 1.24 -21.06
N ALA A 56 1.84 1.03 -22.14
CA ALA A 56 3.19 1.57 -22.30
C ALA A 56 3.28 3.09 -22.11
N ASP A 57 2.26 3.83 -22.56
CA ASP A 57 2.17 5.28 -22.43
C ASP A 57 1.53 5.75 -21.11
N ARG A 58 1.23 4.81 -20.18
CA ARG A 58 0.62 5.11 -18.90
C ARG A 58 1.67 5.19 -17.80
N ASP A 59 1.75 6.33 -17.14
CA ASP A 59 2.55 6.47 -15.91
C ASP A 59 1.66 6.17 -14.68
N PRO A 60 1.89 5.07 -13.93
CA PRO A 60 1.10 4.74 -12.75
C PRO A 60 1.22 5.79 -11.65
N TYR A 61 2.24 6.63 -11.69
CA TYR A 61 2.47 7.69 -10.71
C TYR A 61 1.99 9.08 -11.18
N ARG A 62 1.31 9.16 -12.33
CA ARG A 62 0.89 10.44 -12.94
C ARG A 62 0.14 11.33 -11.94
N ASP A 63 -0.84 10.79 -11.25
CA ASP A 63 -1.67 11.57 -10.34
C ASP A 63 -0.90 11.95 -9.07
N LEU A 64 -0.05 11.06 -8.54
CA LEU A 64 0.86 11.38 -7.45
C LEU A 64 1.84 12.49 -7.83
N LYS A 65 2.45 12.40 -9.01
CA LYS A 65 3.36 13.43 -9.54
C LYS A 65 2.64 14.77 -9.73
N MET A 66 1.41 14.75 -10.23
CA MET A 66 0.59 15.94 -10.41
C MET A 66 0.33 16.65 -9.06
N TRP A 67 -0.16 15.91 -8.05
CA TRP A 67 -0.42 16.50 -6.75
C TRP A 67 0.85 16.96 -6.04
N PHE A 68 1.93 16.18 -6.14
CA PHE A 68 3.22 16.57 -5.58
C PHE A 68 3.79 17.84 -6.24
N GLY A 69 3.63 17.97 -7.55
CA GLY A 69 4.07 19.14 -8.31
C GLY A 69 3.21 20.40 -8.08
N ASN A 70 1.91 20.21 -7.85
CA ASN A 70 0.96 21.31 -7.61
C ASN A 70 1.02 21.85 -6.17
N SER A 71 1.79 21.22 -5.28
CA SER A 71 1.98 21.72 -3.93
C SER A 71 2.84 22.98 -3.92
N ASP A 72 2.36 24.04 -3.28
CA ASP A 72 3.09 25.28 -3.02
C ASP A 72 4.01 25.19 -1.79
N ALA A 73 4.01 24.04 -1.09
CA ALA A 73 4.86 23.82 0.05
C ALA A 73 6.34 23.88 -0.32
N LYS A 74 7.15 24.48 0.54
CA LYS A 74 8.60 24.59 0.34
C LYS A 74 9.34 23.36 0.82
N GLU A 75 8.88 22.78 1.92
CA GLU A 75 9.51 21.64 2.58
C GLU A 75 9.03 20.32 1.95
N LEU A 76 9.95 19.37 1.75
CA LEU A 76 9.65 18.05 1.16
C LEU A 76 8.58 17.30 1.94
N LEU A 77 8.65 17.32 3.29
CA LEU A 77 7.65 16.63 4.12
C LEU A 77 6.25 17.20 3.90
N ASP A 78 6.12 18.51 3.78
CA ASP A 78 4.81 19.14 3.56
C ASP A 78 4.25 18.81 2.17
N LYS A 79 5.09 18.72 1.14
CA LYS A 79 4.68 18.22 -0.19
C LYS A 79 4.18 16.78 -0.12
N ILE A 80 4.87 15.92 0.61
CA ILE A 80 4.47 14.52 0.82
C ILE A 80 3.12 14.46 1.53
N LEU A 81 2.95 15.19 2.64
CA LEU A 81 1.70 15.23 3.40
C LEU A 81 0.53 15.79 2.59
N TYR A 82 0.78 16.81 1.78
CA TYR A 82 -0.22 17.33 0.85
C TYR A 82 -0.64 16.26 -0.17
N THR A 83 0.32 15.59 -0.79
CA THR A 83 0.06 14.52 -1.76
C THR A 83 -0.73 13.37 -1.13
N ASP A 84 -0.35 12.90 0.06
CA ASP A 84 -1.08 11.88 0.81
C ASP A 84 -2.53 12.30 1.09
N SER A 85 -2.77 13.57 1.42
CA SER A 85 -4.11 14.08 1.67
C SER A 85 -5.00 14.08 0.42
N LYS A 86 -4.40 14.17 -0.78
CA LYS A 86 -5.10 14.19 -2.07
C LYS A 86 -5.25 12.80 -2.71
N THR A 87 -4.53 11.82 -2.23
CA THR A 87 -4.50 10.46 -2.78
C THR A 87 -4.86 9.42 -1.72
N TYR A 88 -3.91 8.97 -0.95
CA TYR A 88 -4.06 7.87 0.01
C TYR A 88 -5.13 8.12 1.08
N LEU A 89 -5.23 9.33 1.61
CA LEU A 89 -6.25 9.66 2.61
C LEU A 89 -7.67 9.51 2.08
N GLN A 90 -7.91 9.89 0.83
CA GLN A 90 -9.23 9.76 0.20
C GLN A 90 -9.67 8.30 0.08
N GLU A 91 -8.73 7.40 -0.28
CA GLU A 91 -8.98 5.97 -0.32
C GLU A 91 -9.34 5.42 1.07
N LEU A 92 -8.59 5.81 2.10
CA LEU A 92 -8.87 5.38 3.48
C LEU A 92 -10.23 5.85 3.97
N LEU A 93 -10.61 7.10 3.67
CA LEU A 93 -11.90 7.66 4.06
C LEU A 93 -13.06 6.98 3.33
N MET A 94 -12.91 6.74 2.03
CA MET A 94 -13.92 6.03 1.24
C MET A 94 -14.13 4.61 1.75
N LYS A 95 -13.06 3.89 2.07
CA LYS A 95 -13.13 2.55 2.65
C LYS A 95 -13.81 2.58 4.03
N GLN A 96 -13.41 3.50 4.89
CA GLN A 96 -14.01 3.67 6.23
C GLN A 96 -15.51 3.96 6.12
N ASP A 97 -15.90 4.91 5.28
CA ASP A 97 -17.30 5.29 5.06
C ASP A 97 -18.12 4.10 4.56
N LYS A 98 -17.70 3.46 3.48
CA LYS A 98 -18.42 2.32 2.88
C LYS A 98 -18.59 1.16 3.87
N MET A 99 -17.56 0.83 4.65
CA MET A 99 -17.63 -0.28 5.60
C MET A 99 -18.52 0.04 6.79
N SER A 100 -18.43 1.26 7.34
CA SER A 100 -19.27 1.66 8.47
C SER A 100 -20.73 1.86 8.06
N MET A 101 -20.98 2.45 6.88
CA MET A 101 -22.34 2.63 6.36
C MET A 101 -23.00 1.30 5.98
N ALA A 102 -22.25 0.31 5.53
CA ALA A 102 -22.77 -1.04 5.31
C ALA A 102 -23.31 -1.67 6.60
N ALA A 103 -22.78 -1.27 7.76
CA ALA A 103 -23.26 -1.66 9.09
C ALA A 103 -24.24 -0.63 9.70
N SER A 104 -24.71 0.36 8.93
CA SER A 104 -25.57 1.46 9.39
C SER A 104 -24.96 2.28 10.53
N ILE A 105 -23.63 2.42 10.56
CA ILE A 105 -22.88 3.18 11.56
C ILE A 105 -22.26 4.40 10.87
N GLU A 106 -22.57 5.60 11.36
CA GLU A 106 -21.91 6.82 10.90
C GLU A 106 -20.56 7.00 11.60
N SER A 107 -19.48 6.95 10.84
CA SER A 107 -18.12 7.14 11.34
C SER A 107 -17.69 8.59 11.25
N ARG A 108 -17.13 9.14 12.33
CA ARG A 108 -16.59 10.51 12.37
C ARG A 108 -15.09 10.48 12.59
N VAL A 109 -14.38 11.39 11.96
CA VAL A 109 -12.90 11.49 11.95
C VAL A 109 -12.44 12.83 12.54
N PRO A 110 -12.36 12.98 13.88
CA PRO A 110 -12.09 14.27 14.54
C PRO A 110 -10.77 14.92 14.10
N PHE A 111 -9.76 14.13 13.75
CA PHE A 111 -8.49 14.65 13.25
C PHE A 111 -8.56 15.30 11.86
N LEU A 112 -9.68 15.17 11.17
CA LEU A 112 -9.94 15.82 9.88
C LEU A 112 -10.89 17.01 9.98
N ASP A 113 -11.15 17.49 11.20
CA ASP A 113 -11.79 18.80 11.37
C ASP A 113 -11.00 19.86 10.59
N HIS A 114 -11.70 20.64 9.76
CA HIS A 114 -11.05 21.55 8.83
C HIS A 114 -10.16 22.58 9.53
N LYS A 115 -10.58 23.09 10.72
CA LYS A 115 -9.79 24.05 11.48
C LYS A 115 -8.50 23.42 12.01
N LEU A 116 -8.58 22.16 12.45
CA LEU A 116 -7.42 21.41 12.89
C LEU A 116 -6.46 21.12 11.72
N VAL A 117 -7.00 20.73 10.56
CA VAL A 117 -6.21 20.50 9.34
C VAL A 117 -5.52 21.78 8.89
N GLU A 118 -6.24 22.90 8.84
CA GLU A 118 -5.67 24.22 8.49
C GLU A 118 -4.57 24.66 9.47
N LEU A 119 -4.79 24.48 10.77
CA LEU A 119 -3.79 24.77 11.79
C LEU A 119 -2.54 23.92 11.60
N THR A 120 -2.71 22.62 11.48
CA THR A 120 -1.58 21.67 11.41
C THR A 120 -0.84 21.78 10.07
N SER A 121 -1.50 22.14 8.97
CA SER A 121 -0.83 22.36 7.69
C SER A 121 0.13 23.56 7.73
N ARG A 122 -0.19 24.60 8.51
CA ARG A 122 0.65 25.79 8.70
C ARG A 122 1.80 25.60 9.69
N MET A 123 1.82 24.51 10.46
CA MET A 123 2.89 24.24 11.42
C MET A 123 4.18 23.91 10.68
N PRO A 124 5.34 24.39 11.18
CA PRO A 124 6.63 24.03 10.60
C PRO A 124 6.92 22.54 10.76
N VAL A 125 7.71 21.99 9.84
CA VAL A 125 8.10 20.57 9.81
C VAL A 125 8.66 20.09 11.16
N SER A 126 9.41 20.93 11.87
CA SER A 126 9.99 20.60 13.19
C SER A 126 8.94 20.31 14.28
N MET A 127 7.70 20.77 14.10
CA MET A 127 6.58 20.42 14.99
C MET A 127 5.88 19.12 14.57
N LYS A 128 5.97 18.74 13.31
CA LYS A 128 5.39 17.51 12.77
C LYS A 128 6.30 16.30 13.00
N LEU A 129 7.60 16.50 12.72
CA LEU A 129 8.65 15.49 12.82
C LEU A 129 9.87 16.09 13.52
N ARG A 130 10.30 15.50 14.65
CA ARG A 130 11.48 15.94 15.38
C ARG A 130 12.47 14.78 15.56
N GLY A 131 13.57 14.81 14.82
CA GLY A 131 14.47 13.67 14.72
C GLY A 131 13.73 12.44 14.16
N ARG A 132 13.61 11.39 14.95
CA ARG A 132 12.88 10.16 14.58
C ARG A 132 11.47 10.09 15.16
N THR A 133 11.02 11.12 15.89
CA THR A 133 9.72 11.16 16.54
C THR A 133 8.70 11.79 15.61
N THR A 134 7.81 10.96 15.08
CA THR A 134 6.64 11.40 14.28
C THR A 134 5.53 11.91 15.18
N LYS A 135 4.66 12.79 14.62
CA LYS A 135 3.54 13.41 15.34
C LYS A 135 3.99 14.13 16.61
N TRP A 136 5.15 14.79 16.54
CA TRP A 136 5.82 15.32 17.75
C TRP A 136 4.89 16.27 18.54
N ILE A 137 4.31 17.27 17.90
CA ILE A 137 3.44 18.25 18.58
C ILE A 137 2.23 17.59 19.24
N LEU A 138 1.64 16.58 18.59
CA LEU A 138 0.50 15.84 19.16
C LEU A 138 0.91 15.10 20.43
N ARG A 139 2.07 14.45 20.42
CA ARG A 139 2.62 13.76 21.60
C ARG A 139 2.89 14.73 22.75
N GLU A 140 3.46 15.91 22.45
CA GLU A 140 3.68 16.95 23.47
C GLU A 140 2.36 17.47 24.04
N ALA A 141 1.39 17.76 23.19
CA ALA A 141 0.07 18.24 23.62
C ALA A 141 -0.71 17.24 24.48
N MET A 142 -0.45 15.95 24.33
CA MET A 142 -1.12 14.88 25.08
C MET A 142 -0.41 14.51 26.38
N LYS A 143 0.74 15.09 26.69
CA LYS A 143 1.40 14.90 27.98
C LYS A 143 0.52 15.39 29.12
N GLY A 144 0.37 14.58 30.14
CA GLY A 144 -0.53 14.85 31.26
C GLY A 144 -2.02 14.51 31.01
N LEU A 145 -2.42 14.31 29.74
CA LEU A 145 -3.76 13.86 29.35
C LEU A 145 -3.80 12.35 29.10
N LEU A 146 -2.73 11.79 28.56
CA LEU A 146 -2.61 10.35 28.29
C LEU A 146 -1.49 9.75 29.14
N PRO A 147 -1.63 8.49 29.59
CA PRO A 147 -0.56 7.76 30.26
C PRO A 147 0.70 7.66 29.39
N ALA A 148 1.88 7.74 30.00
CA ALA A 148 3.16 7.64 29.29
C ALA A 148 3.28 6.36 28.44
N VAL A 149 2.79 5.23 28.95
CA VAL A 149 2.78 3.94 28.23
C VAL A 149 2.05 4.02 26.87
N ILE A 150 1.07 4.90 26.74
CA ILE A 150 0.36 5.12 25.46
C ILE A 150 1.16 6.06 24.55
N LEU A 151 1.74 7.14 25.12
CA LEU A 151 2.52 8.11 24.35
C LEU A 151 3.81 7.50 23.79
N ASP A 152 4.45 6.63 24.55
CA ASP A 152 5.75 6.03 24.20
C ASP A 152 5.60 4.72 23.41
N ARG A 153 4.38 4.22 23.29
CA ARG A 153 4.12 2.97 22.55
C ARG A 153 4.57 3.06 21.10
N PRO A 154 5.34 2.06 20.61
CA PRO A 154 5.68 1.95 19.19
C PRO A 154 4.41 1.93 18.33
N LYS A 155 4.46 2.59 17.15
CA LYS A 155 3.35 2.51 16.20
C LYS A 155 3.12 1.06 15.80
N MET A 156 1.92 0.56 16.06
CA MET A 156 1.45 -0.74 15.59
C MET A 156 0.25 -0.50 14.65
N GLY A 157 0.28 -1.13 13.47
CA GLY A 157 -0.86 -1.13 12.54
C GLY A 157 -1.97 -2.07 13.04
N PHE A 158 -2.89 -2.40 12.14
CA PHE A 158 -3.92 -3.42 12.35
C PHE A 158 -3.47 -4.70 11.62
N PRO A 159 -2.66 -5.56 12.27
CA PRO A 159 -2.18 -6.77 11.63
C PRO A 159 -3.35 -7.73 11.42
N VAL A 160 -3.62 -8.04 10.15
CA VAL A 160 -4.54 -9.11 9.77
C VAL A 160 -3.68 -10.29 9.33
N PRO A 161 -3.96 -11.51 9.80
CA PRO A 161 -3.13 -12.69 9.52
C PRO A 161 -3.37 -13.27 8.10
N ILE A 162 -3.47 -12.42 7.08
CA ILE A 162 -3.71 -12.79 5.68
C ILE A 162 -2.65 -13.79 5.20
N ASP A 163 -1.39 -13.59 5.61
CA ASP A 163 -0.29 -14.49 5.28
C ASP A 163 -0.57 -15.94 5.69
N LYS A 164 -1.08 -16.13 6.91
CA LYS A 164 -1.47 -17.43 7.41
C LYS A 164 -2.71 -17.96 6.67
N TRP A 165 -3.73 -17.14 6.54
CA TRP A 165 -5.01 -17.55 5.93
C TRP A 165 -4.83 -18.04 4.50
N LEU A 166 -4.05 -17.33 3.68
CA LEU A 166 -3.82 -17.73 2.29
C LEU A 166 -2.93 -18.98 2.15
N ARG A 167 -2.25 -19.40 3.23
CA ARG A 167 -1.52 -20.70 3.25
C ARG A 167 -2.37 -21.85 3.78
N THR A 168 -3.43 -21.58 4.52
CA THR A 168 -4.24 -22.60 5.22
C THR A 168 -5.71 -22.51 4.77
N ASP A 169 -6.54 -21.90 5.59
CA ASP A 169 -8.00 -21.98 5.50
C ASP A 169 -8.58 -21.35 4.22
N HIS A 170 -7.89 -20.34 3.66
CA HIS A 170 -8.30 -19.62 2.46
C HIS A 170 -7.36 -19.83 1.26
N ARG A 171 -6.63 -20.94 1.24
CA ARG A 171 -5.77 -21.28 0.12
C ARG A 171 -6.55 -21.43 -1.20
N HIS A 172 -7.75 -21.98 -1.13
CA HIS A 172 -8.65 -22.12 -2.27
C HIS A 172 -8.88 -20.80 -3.04
N LEU A 173 -8.86 -19.65 -2.34
CA LEU A 173 -8.98 -18.34 -3.02
C LEU A 173 -7.78 -18.05 -3.92
N VAL A 174 -6.58 -18.48 -3.56
CA VAL A 174 -5.40 -18.35 -4.43
C VAL A 174 -5.52 -19.27 -5.63
N ASP A 175 -5.94 -20.53 -5.41
CA ASP A 175 -6.07 -21.51 -6.47
C ASP A 175 -7.16 -21.09 -7.48
N GLU A 176 -8.26 -20.49 -7.02
CA GLU A 176 -9.37 -20.06 -7.88
C GLU A 176 -9.13 -18.68 -8.53
N PHE A 177 -8.78 -17.66 -7.73
CA PHE A 177 -8.78 -16.26 -8.21
C PHE A 177 -7.42 -15.79 -8.74
N VAL A 178 -6.32 -16.52 -8.44
CA VAL A 178 -4.99 -16.18 -8.96
C VAL A 178 -4.53 -17.19 -10.02
N LEU A 179 -4.68 -18.48 -9.76
CA LEU A 179 -4.20 -19.54 -10.62
C LEU A 179 -5.30 -20.22 -11.44
N GLY A 180 -6.56 -19.84 -11.23
CA GLY A 180 -7.71 -20.40 -11.92
C GLY A 180 -7.67 -20.15 -13.43
N GLU A 181 -8.23 -21.08 -14.18
CA GLU A 181 -8.26 -21.05 -15.65
C GLU A 181 -8.81 -19.73 -16.21
N ARG A 182 -9.84 -19.17 -15.56
CA ARG A 182 -10.47 -17.91 -15.97
C ARG A 182 -9.50 -16.73 -15.85
N THR A 183 -8.82 -16.60 -14.70
CA THR A 183 -7.80 -15.55 -14.47
C THR A 183 -6.69 -15.65 -15.49
N LEU A 184 -6.19 -16.88 -15.73
CA LEU A 184 -5.12 -17.13 -16.70
C LEU A 184 -5.56 -16.82 -18.14
N LYS A 185 -6.78 -17.14 -18.52
CA LYS A 185 -7.35 -16.85 -19.86
C LYS A 185 -7.51 -15.36 -20.16
N ARG A 186 -7.58 -14.51 -19.11
CA ARG A 186 -7.59 -13.04 -19.32
C ARG A 186 -6.32 -12.50 -20.00
N GLY A 187 -5.20 -13.20 -19.87
CA GLY A 187 -3.94 -12.80 -20.49
C GLY A 187 -3.38 -11.49 -19.94
N ILE A 188 -3.81 -11.05 -18.75
CA ILE A 188 -3.33 -9.80 -18.11
C ILE A 188 -1.96 -10.03 -17.47
N PHE A 189 -1.77 -11.19 -16.86
CA PHE A 189 -0.57 -11.56 -16.13
C PHE A 189 0.14 -12.74 -16.79
N GLU A 190 1.46 -12.82 -16.62
CA GLU A 190 2.25 -13.97 -17.02
C GLU A 190 1.95 -15.15 -16.08
N LYS A 191 1.53 -16.28 -16.65
CA LYS A 191 1.16 -17.48 -15.89
C LYS A 191 2.29 -17.97 -14.96
N GLU A 192 3.50 -18.05 -15.50
CA GLU A 192 4.69 -18.52 -14.79
C GLU A 192 5.03 -17.58 -13.61
N ALA A 193 4.81 -16.27 -13.77
CA ALA A 193 5.03 -15.31 -12.70
C ALA A 193 4.02 -15.47 -11.56
N LEU A 194 2.73 -15.71 -11.88
CA LEU A 194 1.69 -15.99 -10.88
C LEU A 194 1.98 -17.29 -10.12
N GLN A 195 2.35 -18.36 -10.82
CA GLN A 195 2.71 -19.64 -10.21
C GLN A 195 3.90 -19.49 -9.27
N LYS A 196 4.98 -18.87 -9.72
CA LYS A 196 6.17 -18.58 -8.91
C LYS A 196 5.86 -17.74 -7.67
N LEU A 197 4.98 -16.72 -7.81
CA LEU A 197 4.56 -15.89 -6.68
C LEU A 197 3.82 -16.72 -5.62
N SER A 198 2.88 -17.57 -6.06
CA SER A 198 2.13 -18.47 -5.18
C SER A 198 3.05 -19.49 -4.51
N GLU A 199 3.90 -20.18 -5.27
CA GLU A 199 4.86 -21.16 -4.73
C GLU A 199 5.79 -20.56 -3.67
N ARG A 200 6.35 -19.38 -3.93
CA ARG A 200 7.18 -18.66 -2.97
C ARG A 200 6.42 -18.32 -1.69
N HIS A 201 5.14 -17.96 -1.81
CA HIS A 201 4.30 -17.73 -0.64
C HIS A 201 4.09 -19.01 0.16
N MET A 202 3.71 -20.11 -0.49
CA MET A 202 3.49 -21.41 0.16
C MET A 202 4.77 -21.96 0.82
N ASN A 203 5.93 -21.66 0.25
CA ASN A 203 7.25 -22.03 0.78
C ASN A 203 7.80 -21.08 1.86
N GLY A 204 6.97 -20.19 2.41
CA GLY A 204 7.31 -19.38 3.60
C GLY A 204 7.72 -17.94 3.30
N GLU A 205 7.85 -17.51 2.05
CA GLU A 205 8.03 -16.11 1.72
C GLU A 205 6.68 -15.39 1.82
N ASN A 206 6.60 -14.30 2.61
CA ASN A 206 5.35 -13.57 2.74
C ASN A 206 5.09 -12.71 1.50
N ASN A 207 4.19 -13.18 0.63
CA ASN A 207 3.65 -12.46 -0.52
C ASN A 207 2.12 -12.21 -0.39
N ALA A 208 1.60 -12.22 0.85
CA ALA A 208 0.18 -12.11 1.14
C ALA A 208 -0.47 -10.88 0.53
N ASP A 209 0.16 -9.70 0.64
CA ASP A 209 -0.39 -8.46 0.10
C ASP A 209 -0.59 -8.54 -1.43
N LYS A 210 0.35 -9.18 -2.14
CA LYS A 210 0.30 -9.34 -3.59
C LYS A 210 -0.79 -10.33 -4.00
N LEU A 211 -0.87 -11.48 -3.33
CA LEU A 211 -1.91 -12.47 -3.60
C LEU A 211 -3.28 -11.92 -3.27
N PHE A 212 -3.44 -11.21 -2.15
CA PHE A 212 -4.69 -10.56 -1.77
C PHE A 212 -5.11 -9.51 -2.79
N PHE A 213 -4.17 -8.71 -3.31
CA PHE A 213 -4.45 -7.77 -4.39
C PHE A 213 -4.96 -8.50 -5.65
N LEU A 214 -4.29 -9.57 -6.07
CA LEU A 214 -4.68 -10.34 -7.27
C LEU A 214 -6.06 -10.99 -7.11
N ILE A 215 -6.36 -11.53 -5.93
CA ILE A 215 -7.70 -12.06 -5.60
C ILE A 215 -8.75 -10.97 -5.73
N ASN A 216 -8.54 -9.80 -5.10
CA ASN A 216 -9.48 -8.69 -5.18
C ASN A 216 -9.62 -8.14 -6.61
N PHE A 217 -8.54 -8.13 -7.39
CA PHE A 217 -8.57 -7.70 -8.78
C PHE A 217 -9.44 -8.63 -9.63
N GLU A 218 -9.32 -9.94 -9.48
CA GLU A 218 -10.15 -10.91 -10.19
C GLU A 218 -11.63 -10.85 -9.74
N ILE A 219 -11.88 -10.72 -8.43
CA ILE A 219 -13.24 -10.51 -7.91
C ILE A 219 -13.86 -9.25 -8.51
N TRP A 220 -13.11 -8.15 -8.54
CA TRP A 220 -13.57 -6.91 -9.16
C TRP A 220 -13.88 -7.08 -10.65
N GLN A 221 -13.05 -7.79 -11.40
CA GLN A 221 -13.32 -8.11 -12.80
C GLN A 221 -14.69 -8.81 -12.96
N ARG A 222 -14.92 -9.86 -12.16
CA ARG A 222 -16.16 -10.63 -12.22
C ARG A 222 -17.38 -9.80 -11.80
N GLN A 223 -17.29 -9.07 -10.69
CA GLN A 223 -18.43 -8.33 -10.15
C GLN A 223 -18.70 -7.03 -10.91
N ALA A 224 -17.68 -6.22 -11.17
CA ALA A 224 -17.87 -4.87 -11.70
C ALA A 224 -17.97 -4.82 -13.24
N LEU A 225 -17.26 -5.71 -13.94
CA LEU A 225 -17.22 -5.71 -15.41
C LEU A 225 -18.11 -6.79 -16.03
N GLU A 226 -18.23 -7.95 -15.36
CA GLU A 226 -18.98 -9.09 -15.86
C GLU A 226 -20.33 -9.27 -15.15
N HIS A 227 -20.61 -8.44 -14.13
CA HIS A 227 -21.87 -8.41 -13.37
C HIS A 227 -22.26 -9.75 -12.72
N GLU A 228 -21.27 -10.52 -12.28
CA GLU A 228 -21.49 -11.80 -11.63
C GLU A 228 -21.52 -11.67 -10.10
N THR A 229 -22.28 -12.56 -9.46
CA THR A 229 -22.18 -12.78 -8.01
C THR A 229 -21.03 -13.74 -7.74
N VAL A 230 -20.07 -13.33 -6.95
CA VAL A 230 -18.91 -14.15 -6.56
C VAL A 230 -19.18 -14.74 -5.18
N ASP A 231 -19.17 -16.06 -5.10
CA ASP A 231 -19.19 -16.80 -3.82
C ASP A 231 -17.77 -16.92 -3.29
N LEU A 232 -17.58 -16.60 -2.02
CA LEU A 232 -16.29 -16.66 -1.31
C LEU A 232 -16.28 -17.71 -0.20
N SER A 233 -17.35 -18.53 -0.12
CA SER A 233 -17.47 -19.60 0.89
C SER A 233 -16.54 -20.77 0.64
#